data_2d083c25637523759693d653c3e35208
#
_entry.id   2d083c25637523759693d653c3e35208
#
_cell.length_a   1.000
_cell.length_b   1.000
_cell.length_c   1.000
_cell.angle_alpha   90.00
_cell.angle_beta   90.00
_cell.angle_gamma   90.00
#
_symmetry.space_group_name_H-M   'P 1'
#
loop_
_entity.id
_entity.type
_entity.pdbx_description
1 polymer ?
#
loop_
_entity_poly.entity_id
_entity_poly.type
_entity_poly.pdbx_seq_one_letter_code
_entity_poly.pdbx_strand_id
1 'polypeptide(L)'
;MAVLVLAMLFIGIGMVSSVSAYHQLVAIHKPLGILVLVLVAIRLVNRLVNPPPPLPEGMPPWQRFAALGSHVLLYILMFAVPLVGWAMLSAARYPVVLYGTLQLPPIMPQNPELFAVLRQTHTVLALLLFVTFLAHFGAALMHALIFRDDVFPSMTFWGLRERAGTASGDRDSAAHASATPALAKSE
;
A
#
# COMPACT_ATOMS: atom_id res chain seq x y z
N MET A 1 1.52 2.60 5.23
CA MET A 1 1.23 1.29 4.60
C MET A 1 2.52 0.53 4.26
N ALA A 2 3.43 1.05 3.41
CA ALA A 2 4.63 0.30 2.98
C ALA A 2 5.47 -0.25 4.16
N VAL A 3 5.81 0.59 5.13
CA VAL A 3 6.56 0.18 6.33
C VAL A 3 5.83 -0.93 7.12
N LEU A 4 4.51 -0.83 7.26
CA LEU A 4 3.71 -1.81 7.99
C LEU A 4 3.66 -3.15 7.25
N VAL A 5 3.48 -3.14 5.93
CA VAL A 5 3.52 -4.35 5.09
C VAL A 5 4.90 -4.99 5.15
N LEU A 6 5.96 -4.20 5.05
CA LEU A 6 7.34 -4.68 5.16
C LEU A 6 7.60 -5.33 6.54
N ALA A 7 7.19 -4.68 7.62
CA ALA A 7 7.30 -5.24 8.97
C ALA A 7 6.55 -6.57 9.09
N MET A 8 5.33 -6.66 8.53
CA MET A 8 4.53 -7.90 8.50
C MET A 8 5.23 -9.03 7.75
N LEU A 9 5.87 -8.72 6.62
CA LEU A 9 6.63 -9.70 5.83
C LEU A 9 7.84 -10.23 6.63
N PHE A 10 8.60 -9.35 7.29
CA PHE A 10 9.71 -9.77 8.16
C PHE A 10 9.24 -10.58 9.37
N ILE A 11 8.13 -10.19 10.01
CA ILE A 11 7.52 -10.99 11.09
C ILE A 11 7.15 -12.38 10.56
N GLY A 12 6.53 -12.47 9.38
CA GLY A 12 6.18 -13.75 8.74
C GLY A 12 7.40 -14.63 8.46
N ILE A 13 8.49 -14.07 7.94
CA ILE A 13 9.77 -14.77 7.75
C ILE A 13 10.33 -15.24 9.10
N GLY A 14 10.33 -14.38 10.11
CA GLY A 14 10.77 -14.71 11.46
C GLY A 14 9.99 -15.88 12.08
N MET A 15 8.68 -15.96 11.84
CA MET A 15 7.83 -17.07 12.31
C MET A 15 8.22 -18.42 11.70
N VAL A 16 8.74 -18.43 10.47
CA VAL A 16 9.17 -19.65 9.80
C VAL A 16 10.62 -20.02 10.17
N SER A 17 11.47 -19.02 10.40
CA SER A 17 12.90 -19.22 10.65
C SER A 17 13.26 -19.47 12.13
N SER A 18 12.40 -19.08 13.10
CA SER A 18 12.70 -19.18 14.52
C SER A 18 11.56 -19.80 15.32
N VAL A 19 11.75 -21.03 15.77
CA VAL A 19 10.77 -21.73 16.62
C VAL A 19 10.65 -21.07 17.99
N SER A 20 11.73 -20.57 18.55
CA SER A 20 11.75 -19.92 19.88
C SER A 20 10.98 -18.59 19.88
N ALA A 21 11.05 -17.83 18.80
CA ALA A 21 10.35 -16.55 18.68
C ALA A 21 8.91 -16.69 18.17
N TYR A 22 8.50 -17.87 17.72
CA TYR A 22 7.21 -18.10 17.05
C TYR A 22 6.01 -17.56 17.84
N HIS A 23 5.92 -17.88 19.14
CA HIS A 23 4.79 -17.45 19.98
C HIS A 23 4.65 -15.94 20.08
N GLN A 24 5.77 -15.23 20.21
CA GLN A 24 5.77 -13.77 20.30
C GLN A 24 5.43 -13.14 18.94
N LEU A 25 6.02 -13.66 17.88
CA LEU A 25 5.79 -13.16 16.52
C LEU A 25 4.36 -13.38 16.05
N VAL A 26 3.76 -14.55 16.32
CA VAL A 26 2.36 -14.81 15.95
C VAL A 26 1.39 -13.95 16.75
N ALA A 27 1.71 -13.65 18.02
CA ALA A 27 0.88 -12.76 18.85
C ALA A 27 0.82 -11.33 18.28
N ILE A 28 1.91 -10.86 17.67
CA ILE A 28 1.99 -9.56 17.00
C ILE A 28 1.42 -9.62 15.58
N HIS A 29 1.70 -10.71 14.85
CA HIS A 29 1.28 -10.90 13.46
C HIS A 29 -0.23 -10.83 13.28
N LYS A 30 -0.99 -11.50 14.15
CA LYS A 30 -2.46 -11.57 14.06
C LYS A 30 -3.14 -10.19 14.11
N PRO A 31 -2.95 -9.36 15.15
CA PRO A 31 -3.59 -8.05 15.22
C PRO A 31 -3.07 -7.08 14.15
N LEU A 32 -1.78 -7.12 13.83
CA LEU A 32 -1.23 -6.31 12.74
C LEU A 32 -1.81 -6.69 11.38
N GLY A 33 -2.07 -7.97 11.12
CA GLY A 33 -2.71 -8.44 9.90
C GLY A 33 -4.12 -7.86 9.73
N ILE A 34 -4.89 -7.82 10.80
CA ILE A 34 -6.22 -7.16 10.79
C ILE A 34 -6.09 -5.64 10.62
N LEU A 35 -5.11 -5.02 11.26
CA LEU A 35 -4.84 -3.60 11.06
C LEU A 35 -4.50 -3.29 9.60
N VAL A 36 -3.67 -4.10 8.95
CA VAL A 36 -3.37 -3.98 7.51
C VAL A 36 -4.64 -4.09 6.68
N LEU A 37 -5.52 -5.05 6.98
CA LEU A 37 -6.79 -5.23 6.28
C LEU A 37 -7.69 -3.99 6.38
N VAL A 38 -7.83 -3.41 7.56
CA VAL A 38 -8.61 -2.18 7.77
C VAL A 38 -7.99 -1.00 7.01
N LEU A 39 -6.67 -0.83 7.13
CA LEU A 39 -5.98 0.28 6.47
C LEU A 39 -6.01 0.18 4.94
N VAL A 40 -5.93 -1.03 4.38
CA VAL A 40 -6.03 -1.20 2.93
C VAL A 40 -7.46 -0.95 2.44
N ALA A 41 -8.49 -1.31 3.24
CA ALA A 41 -9.88 -0.97 2.93
C ALA A 41 -10.08 0.55 2.88
N ILE A 42 -9.63 1.27 3.91
CA ILE A 42 -9.68 2.75 3.96
C ILE A 42 -8.93 3.35 2.78
N ARG A 43 -7.72 2.83 2.47
CA ARG A 43 -6.92 3.31 1.35
C ARG A 43 -7.61 3.08 0.01
N LEU A 44 -8.27 1.93 -0.17
CA LEU A 44 -9.01 1.63 -1.40
C LEU A 44 -10.18 2.58 -1.58
N VAL A 45 -10.97 2.80 -0.53
CA VAL A 45 -12.08 3.77 -0.55
C VAL A 45 -11.57 5.16 -0.91
N ASN A 46 -10.50 5.61 -0.24
CA ASN A 46 -9.90 6.91 -0.55
C ASN A 46 -9.40 7.01 -1.99
N ARG A 47 -8.84 5.94 -2.56
CA ARG A 47 -8.38 5.90 -3.97
C ARG A 47 -9.54 5.95 -4.97
N LEU A 48 -10.69 5.36 -4.63
CA LEU A 48 -11.89 5.39 -5.48
C LEU A 48 -12.54 6.77 -5.47
N VAL A 49 -12.55 7.45 -4.31
CA VAL A 49 -13.11 8.79 -4.17
C VAL A 49 -12.17 9.87 -4.74
N ASN A 50 -10.86 9.68 -4.57
CA ASN A 50 -9.82 10.61 -5.03
C ASN A 50 -8.92 9.90 -6.05
N PRO A 51 -9.30 9.87 -7.33
CA PRO A 51 -8.49 9.22 -8.35
C PRO A 51 -7.10 9.85 -8.46
N PRO A 52 -6.05 9.04 -8.63
CA PRO A 52 -4.70 9.55 -8.77
C PRO A 52 -4.54 10.34 -10.07
N PRO A 53 -3.58 11.28 -10.13
CA PRO A 53 -3.26 12.00 -11.36
C PRO A 53 -2.87 11.03 -12.48
N PRO A 54 -3.09 11.41 -13.74
CA PRO A 54 -2.70 10.60 -14.90
C PRO A 54 -1.20 10.35 -14.91
N LEU A 55 -0.80 9.22 -15.48
CA LEU A 55 0.62 8.89 -15.67
C LEU A 55 1.26 9.90 -16.65
N PRO A 56 2.58 10.17 -16.52
CA PRO A 56 3.31 11.09 -17.39
C PRO A 56 3.13 10.77 -18.88
N GLU A 57 2.94 11.83 -19.68
CA GLU A 57 2.89 11.71 -21.14
C GLU A 57 4.27 11.28 -21.66
N GLY A 58 4.29 10.31 -22.61
CA GLY A 58 5.55 9.77 -23.16
C GLY A 58 6.06 8.49 -22.51
N MET A 59 5.40 7.98 -21.44
CA MET A 59 5.76 6.69 -20.86
C MET A 59 5.46 5.55 -21.84
N PRO A 60 6.43 4.62 -22.10
CA PRO A 60 6.22 3.47 -22.96
C PRO A 60 5.02 2.61 -22.48
N PRO A 61 4.22 2.03 -23.39
CA PRO A 61 3.02 1.27 -23.02
C PRO A 61 3.26 0.14 -22.03
N TRP A 62 4.38 -0.58 -22.16
CA TRP A 62 4.73 -1.67 -21.26
C TRP A 62 5.02 -1.20 -19.81
N GLN A 63 5.65 -0.04 -19.63
CA GLN A 63 5.89 0.55 -18.31
C GLN A 63 4.58 0.98 -17.67
N ARG A 64 3.68 1.59 -18.46
CA ARG A 64 2.34 1.95 -18.00
C ARG A 64 1.54 0.73 -17.55
N PHE A 65 1.59 -0.36 -18.31
CA PHE A 65 0.94 -1.62 -17.95
C PHE A 65 1.54 -2.21 -16.67
N ALA A 66 2.87 -2.25 -16.56
CA ALA A 66 3.57 -2.74 -15.38
C ALA A 66 3.25 -1.90 -14.12
N ALA A 67 3.21 -0.58 -14.23
CA ALA A 67 2.86 0.31 -13.12
C ALA A 67 1.41 0.10 -12.64
N LEU A 68 0.44 0.08 -13.55
CA LEU A 68 -0.97 -0.16 -13.20
C LEU A 68 -1.19 -1.58 -12.67
N GLY A 69 -0.61 -2.57 -13.34
CA GLY A 69 -0.73 -3.99 -12.96
C GLY A 69 -0.12 -4.28 -11.58
N SER A 70 1.04 -3.71 -11.28
CA SER A 70 1.66 -3.86 -9.95
C SER A 70 0.81 -3.26 -8.83
N HIS A 71 0.20 -2.10 -9.04
CA HIS A 71 -0.71 -1.51 -8.06
C HIS A 71 -1.95 -2.37 -7.83
N VAL A 72 -2.61 -2.82 -8.91
CA VAL A 72 -3.78 -3.70 -8.79
C VAL A 72 -3.42 -4.99 -8.04
N LEU A 73 -2.32 -5.63 -8.43
CA LEU A 73 -1.85 -6.86 -7.80
C LEU A 73 -1.53 -6.64 -6.31
N LEU A 74 -0.84 -5.56 -5.94
CA LEU A 74 -0.57 -5.22 -4.54
C LEU A 74 -1.86 -5.02 -3.73
N TYR A 75 -2.87 -4.33 -4.26
CA TYR A 75 -4.15 -4.18 -3.58
C TYR A 75 -4.85 -5.51 -3.37
N ILE A 76 -4.92 -6.37 -4.41
CA ILE A 76 -5.51 -7.71 -4.31
C ILE A 76 -4.79 -8.52 -3.23
N LEU A 77 -3.47 -8.55 -3.24
CA LEU A 77 -2.69 -9.34 -2.29
C LEU A 77 -2.77 -8.79 -0.86
N MET A 78 -2.75 -7.47 -0.68
CA MET A 78 -2.92 -6.85 0.65
C MET A 78 -4.30 -7.13 1.27
N PHE A 79 -5.34 -7.38 0.46
CA PHE A 79 -6.64 -7.86 0.92
C PHE A 79 -6.67 -9.36 1.14
N ALA A 80 -6.22 -10.13 0.14
CA ALA A 80 -6.32 -11.57 0.15
C ALA A 80 -5.52 -12.22 1.29
N VAL A 81 -4.28 -11.78 1.50
CA VAL A 81 -3.39 -12.38 2.53
C VAL A 81 -4.02 -12.33 3.93
N PRO A 82 -4.42 -11.17 4.49
CA PRO A 82 -5.01 -11.15 5.84
C PRO A 82 -6.38 -11.82 5.91
N LEU A 83 -7.21 -11.77 4.86
CA LEU A 83 -8.49 -12.49 4.82
C LEU A 83 -8.30 -14.00 4.84
N VAL A 84 -7.36 -14.52 4.04
CA VAL A 84 -7.03 -15.98 4.06
C VAL A 84 -6.43 -16.35 5.41
N GLY A 85 -5.61 -15.49 6.03
CA GLY A 85 -5.09 -15.70 7.38
C GLY A 85 -6.20 -15.78 8.44
N TRP A 86 -7.21 -14.91 8.36
CA TRP A 86 -8.36 -14.95 9.26
C TRP A 86 -9.22 -16.19 9.03
N ALA A 87 -9.50 -16.54 7.77
CA ALA A 87 -10.22 -17.76 7.40
C ALA A 87 -9.48 -19.02 7.89
N MET A 88 -8.16 -19.07 7.73
CA MET A 88 -7.30 -20.15 8.21
C MET A 88 -7.42 -20.34 9.73
N LEU A 89 -7.28 -19.27 10.51
CA LEU A 89 -7.40 -19.34 11.96
C LEU A 89 -8.81 -19.72 12.42
N SER A 90 -9.83 -19.28 11.70
CA SER A 90 -11.23 -19.68 11.94
C SER A 90 -11.42 -21.19 11.74
N ALA A 91 -10.87 -21.75 10.65
CA ALA A 91 -10.94 -23.18 10.34
C ALA A 91 -10.22 -24.06 11.40
N ALA A 92 -9.17 -23.51 12.03
CA ALA A 92 -8.42 -24.17 13.09
C ALA A 92 -9.02 -23.97 14.51
N ARG A 93 -10.09 -23.18 14.67
CA ARG A 93 -10.60 -22.70 15.98
C ARG A 93 -9.58 -21.93 16.82
N TYR A 94 -8.65 -21.25 16.19
CA TYR A 94 -7.75 -20.32 16.86
C TYR A 94 -8.32 -18.91 16.82
N PRO A 95 -8.81 -18.36 17.94
CA PRO A 95 -9.42 -17.03 17.92
C PRO A 95 -8.36 -15.97 17.55
N VAL A 96 -8.78 -15.01 16.73
CA VAL A 96 -7.99 -13.81 16.49
C VAL A 96 -8.32 -12.82 17.60
N VAL A 97 -7.48 -12.76 18.62
CA VAL A 97 -7.58 -11.79 19.71
C VAL A 97 -6.84 -10.52 19.27
N LEU A 98 -7.57 -9.40 19.23
CA LEU A 98 -7.00 -8.11 18.84
C LEU A 98 -6.37 -7.39 20.03
N TYR A 99 -7.14 -7.22 21.11
CA TYR A 99 -6.69 -6.56 22.33
C TYR A 99 -7.53 -7.04 23.53
N GLY A 100 -6.88 -7.49 24.60
CA GLY A 100 -7.58 -7.94 25.80
C GLY A 100 -8.60 -9.04 25.52
N THR A 101 -9.88 -8.71 25.64
CA THR A 101 -11.01 -9.64 25.43
C THR A 101 -11.64 -9.55 24.04
N LEU A 102 -11.22 -8.61 23.20
CA LEU A 102 -11.80 -8.41 21.87
C LEU A 102 -11.35 -9.51 20.91
N GLN A 103 -12.26 -10.44 20.63
CA GLN A 103 -12.05 -11.53 19.68
C GLN A 103 -12.87 -11.31 18.43
N LEU A 104 -12.25 -11.57 17.27
CA LEU A 104 -12.98 -11.58 16.01
C LEU A 104 -13.82 -12.87 15.88
N PRO A 105 -15.05 -12.77 15.34
CA PRO A 105 -15.86 -13.94 15.09
C PRO A 105 -15.22 -14.85 14.03
N PRO A 106 -15.43 -16.17 14.11
CA PRO A 106 -14.99 -17.09 13.07
C PRO A 106 -15.80 -16.85 11.78
N ILE A 107 -15.10 -16.82 10.64
CA ILE A 107 -15.70 -16.63 9.30
C ILE A 107 -15.78 -17.94 8.51
N MET A 108 -15.17 -19.03 9.02
CA MET A 108 -15.19 -20.35 8.42
C MET A 108 -15.55 -21.41 9.45
N PRO A 109 -16.21 -22.52 9.04
CA PRO A 109 -16.46 -23.66 9.90
C PRO A 109 -15.15 -24.34 10.28
N GLN A 110 -15.15 -25.04 11.41
CA GLN A 110 -14.00 -25.84 11.83
C GLN A 110 -13.82 -27.02 10.85
N ASN A 111 -12.65 -27.06 10.22
CA ASN A 111 -12.29 -28.14 9.29
C ASN A 111 -10.76 -28.21 9.17
N PRO A 112 -10.11 -29.32 9.60
CA PRO A 112 -8.66 -29.48 9.51
C PRO A 112 -8.11 -29.50 8.08
N GLU A 113 -8.86 -30.06 7.12
CA GLU A 113 -8.44 -30.09 5.72
C GLU A 113 -8.46 -28.68 5.12
N LEU A 114 -9.54 -27.93 5.40
CA LEU A 114 -9.66 -26.54 5.00
C LEU A 114 -8.54 -25.69 5.60
N PHE A 115 -8.20 -25.93 6.88
CA PHE A 115 -7.06 -25.25 7.52
C PHE A 115 -5.75 -25.53 6.77
N ALA A 116 -5.47 -26.78 6.40
CA ALA A 116 -4.24 -27.13 5.69
C ALA A 116 -4.15 -26.41 4.32
N VAL A 117 -5.24 -26.39 3.56
CA VAL A 117 -5.32 -25.70 2.28
C VAL A 117 -5.14 -24.19 2.45
N LEU A 118 -5.87 -23.57 3.39
CA LEU A 118 -5.78 -22.12 3.63
C LEU A 118 -4.39 -21.72 4.13
N ARG A 119 -3.73 -22.55 4.95
CA ARG A 119 -2.36 -22.31 5.40
C ARG A 119 -1.38 -22.27 4.24
N GLN A 120 -1.47 -23.26 3.34
CA GLN A 120 -0.63 -23.27 2.13
C GLN A 120 -0.91 -22.06 1.24
N THR A 121 -2.19 -21.76 1.02
CA THR A 121 -2.62 -20.59 0.24
C THR A 121 -2.09 -19.29 0.84
N HIS A 122 -2.20 -19.10 2.17
CA HIS A 122 -1.66 -17.93 2.86
C HIS A 122 -0.15 -17.78 2.63
N THR A 123 0.60 -18.88 2.73
CA THR A 123 2.05 -18.88 2.50
C THR A 123 2.40 -18.47 1.06
N VAL A 124 1.72 -19.06 0.07
CA VAL A 124 1.96 -18.74 -1.34
C VAL A 124 1.62 -17.28 -1.65
N LEU A 125 0.47 -16.79 -1.16
CA LEU A 125 0.06 -15.40 -1.36
C LEU A 125 1.00 -14.42 -0.65
N ALA A 126 1.51 -14.76 0.54
CA ALA A 126 2.48 -13.95 1.27
C ALA A 126 3.82 -13.86 0.52
N LEU A 127 4.31 -14.97 -0.05
CA LEU A 127 5.51 -14.96 -0.90
C LEU A 127 5.29 -14.14 -2.18
N LEU A 128 4.12 -14.27 -2.80
CA LEU A 128 3.76 -13.48 -3.98
C LEU A 128 3.69 -11.98 -3.64
N LEU A 129 3.12 -11.63 -2.50
CA LEU A 129 3.11 -10.25 -1.99
C LEU A 129 4.54 -9.74 -1.78
N PHE A 130 5.42 -10.56 -1.20
CA PHE A 130 6.81 -10.19 -0.98
C PHE A 130 7.55 -9.90 -2.28
N VAL A 131 7.47 -10.81 -3.26
CA VAL A 131 8.11 -10.64 -4.57
C VAL A 131 7.54 -9.41 -5.30
N THR A 132 6.22 -9.25 -5.30
CA THR A 132 5.55 -8.10 -5.93
C THR A 132 5.96 -6.78 -5.27
N PHE A 133 6.05 -6.77 -3.93
CA PHE A 133 6.53 -5.60 -3.19
C PHE A 133 7.98 -5.25 -3.55
N LEU A 134 8.89 -6.24 -3.58
CA LEU A 134 10.29 -6.01 -3.94
C LEU A 134 10.44 -5.49 -5.37
N ALA A 135 9.71 -6.07 -6.32
CA ALA A 135 9.72 -5.63 -7.71
C ALA A 135 9.19 -4.19 -7.85
N HIS A 136 8.08 -3.88 -7.18
CA HIS A 136 7.48 -2.55 -7.18
C HIS A 136 8.40 -1.51 -6.52
N PHE A 137 8.99 -1.85 -5.38
CA PHE A 137 9.92 -0.98 -4.66
C PHE A 137 11.23 -0.78 -5.45
N GLY A 138 11.78 -1.85 -6.04
CA GLY A 138 12.96 -1.78 -6.90
C GLY A 138 12.73 -0.89 -8.13
N ALA A 139 11.56 -1.01 -8.77
CA ALA A 139 11.18 -0.13 -9.88
C ALA A 139 11.10 1.34 -9.43
N ALA A 140 10.47 1.61 -8.27
CA ALA A 140 10.39 2.97 -7.73
C ALA A 140 11.78 3.55 -7.42
N LEU A 141 12.70 2.74 -6.86
CA LEU A 141 14.09 3.14 -6.62
C LEU A 141 14.85 3.43 -7.94
N MET A 142 14.64 2.58 -8.93
CA MET A 142 15.26 2.77 -10.26
C MET A 142 14.81 4.08 -10.89
N HIS A 143 13.52 4.41 -10.82
CA HIS A 143 13.00 5.70 -11.29
C HIS A 143 13.58 6.88 -10.50
N ALA A 144 13.66 6.75 -9.16
CA ALA A 144 14.19 7.80 -8.30
C ALA A 144 15.69 8.07 -8.49
N LEU A 145 16.50 7.02 -8.65
CA LEU A 145 17.97 7.13 -8.61
C LEU A 145 18.61 7.20 -10.00
N ILE A 146 18.06 6.45 -10.97
CA ILE A 146 18.63 6.32 -12.32
C ILE A 146 17.95 7.27 -13.30
N PHE A 147 16.63 7.20 -13.42
CA PHE A 147 15.90 8.05 -14.37
C PHE A 147 15.67 9.46 -13.84
N ARG A 148 15.67 9.64 -12.50
CA ARG A 148 15.48 10.95 -11.83
C ARG A 148 14.26 11.70 -12.36
N ASP A 149 13.21 10.96 -12.68
CA ASP A 149 11.94 11.47 -13.16
C ASP A 149 10.98 11.78 -12.00
N ASP A 150 9.85 12.44 -12.31
CA ASP A 150 8.86 12.88 -11.31
C ASP A 150 7.97 11.74 -10.79
N VAL A 151 8.26 10.47 -11.11
CA VAL A 151 7.46 9.31 -10.66
C VAL A 151 7.58 9.13 -9.15
N PHE A 152 8.79 9.22 -8.60
CA PHE A 152 9.02 9.05 -7.15
C PHE A 152 8.45 10.21 -6.31
N PRO A 153 8.66 11.50 -6.64
CA PRO A 153 8.03 12.62 -5.95
C PRO A 153 6.50 12.52 -5.94
N SER A 154 5.89 12.01 -7.01
CA SER A 154 4.42 11.85 -7.07
C SER A 154 3.86 10.83 -6.06
N MET A 155 4.68 9.92 -5.54
CA MET A 155 4.31 8.89 -4.56
C MET A 155 4.57 9.33 -3.11
N THR A 156 5.28 10.45 -2.88
CA THR A 156 5.67 10.96 -1.56
C THR A 156 4.88 12.21 -1.18
N PHE A 157 4.82 12.53 0.12
CA PHE A 157 4.19 13.76 0.63
C PHE A 157 4.87 15.05 0.11
N TRP A 158 6.10 14.97 -0.38
CA TRP A 158 6.85 16.11 -0.88
C TRP A 158 6.29 16.62 -2.21
N GLY A 159 5.83 15.75 -3.09
CA GLY A 159 5.19 16.15 -4.34
C GLY A 159 3.89 16.96 -4.17
N LEU A 160 3.22 16.83 -3.01
CA LEU A 160 2.04 17.65 -2.67
C LEU A 160 2.44 19.09 -2.28
N ARG A 161 3.60 19.29 -1.66
CA ARG A 161 4.10 20.60 -1.26
C ARG A 161 4.59 21.45 -2.44
N GLU A 162 5.28 20.83 -3.40
CA GLU A 162 5.73 21.53 -4.61
C GLU A 162 4.56 22.02 -5.45
N ARG A 163 3.53 21.19 -5.64
CA ARG A 163 2.30 21.57 -6.37
C ARG A 163 1.51 22.69 -5.66
N ALA A 164 1.48 22.70 -4.35
CA ALA A 164 0.86 23.78 -3.58
C ALA A 164 1.66 25.10 -3.69
N GLY A 165 3.00 25.02 -3.75
CA GLY A 165 3.89 26.17 -3.91
C GLY A 165 3.81 26.79 -5.31
N THR A 166 3.75 25.98 -6.37
CA THR A 166 3.60 26.46 -7.75
C THR A 166 2.24 27.07 -8.00
N ALA A 167 1.17 26.49 -7.43
CA ALA A 167 -0.19 27.04 -7.55
C ALA A 167 -0.38 28.38 -6.81
N SER A 168 0.37 28.64 -5.74
CA SER A 168 0.36 29.95 -5.05
C SER A 168 1.18 31.01 -5.81
N GLY A 169 2.34 30.62 -6.37
CA GLY A 169 3.18 31.52 -7.17
C GLY A 169 2.50 32.00 -8.45
N ASP A 170 1.75 31.12 -9.12
CA ASP A 170 0.99 31.47 -10.33
C ASP A 170 -0.15 32.47 -10.02
N ARG A 171 -0.81 32.35 -8.87
CA ARG A 171 -1.86 33.27 -8.44
C ARG A 171 -1.31 34.65 -8.09
N ASP A 172 -0.16 34.72 -7.45
CA ASP A 172 0.50 35.97 -7.12
C ASP A 172 1.03 36.69 -8.36
N SER A 173 1.57 35.94 -9.34
CA SER A 173 1.99 36.49 -10.65
C SER A 173 0.82 37.04 -11.45
N ALA A 174 -0.33 36.33 -11.47
CA ALA A 174 -1.53 36.76 -12.16
C ALA A 174 -2.16 38.00 -11.49
N ALA A 175 -2.11 38.06 -10.15
CA ALA A 175 -2.59 39.22 -9.40
C ALA A 175 -1.73 40.49 -9.63
N HIS A 176 -0.39 40.34 -9.74
CA HIS A 176 0.51 41.44 -10.08
C HIS A 176 0.36 41.92 -11.52
N ALA A 177 0.14 40.98 -12.48
CA ALA A 177 -0.08 41.33 -13.89
C ALA A 177 -1.40 42.11 -14.12
N SER A 178 -2.43 41.81 -13.30
CA SER A 178 -3.72 42.53 -13.38
C SER A 178 -3.75 43.89 -12.65
N ALA A 179 -2.74 44.16 -11.79
CA ALA A 179 -2.64 45.40 -11.00
C ALA A 179 -1.78 46.48 -11.64
N THR A 180 -1.19 46.28 -12.84
CA THR A 180 -0.41 47.29 -13.52
C THR A 180 -1.37 48.28 -14.24
N PRO A 181 -1.54 49.54 -13.77
CA PRO A 181 -2.39 50.47 -14.44
C PRO A 181 -1.77 50.90 -15.77
N ALA A 182 -2.57 51.01 -16.80
CA ALA A 182 -2.23 51.63 -18.08
C ALA A 182 -1.95 53.14 -17.88
N LEU A 183 -0.75 53.46 -17.42
CA LEU A 183 -0.20 54.80 -17.45
C LEU A 183 0.77 54.90 -18.62
N ALA A 184 0.29 55.31 -19.77
CA ALA A 184 1.02 56.07 -20.80
C ALA A 184 0.25 56.07 -22.11
N LYS A 185 -0.72 57.00 -22.27
CA LYS A 185 -1.02 57.60 -23.57
C LYS A 185 -1.68 58.98 -23.29
N SER A 186 -0.83 59.98 -23.10
CA SER A 186 -1.16 61.37 -23.30
C SER A 186 0.17 62.09 -23.66
N GLU A 187 0.48 62.09 -24.98
CA GLU A 187 1.11 63.21 -25.71
C GLU A 187 1.06 62.89 -27.19
#